data_f3bf5ff5439a4e07d499725993301bb9
#
_entry.id   f3bf5ff5439a4e07d499725993301bb9
#
_cell.length_a   1.000
_cell.length_b   1.000
_cell.length_c   1.000
_cell.angle_alpha   90.00
_cell.angle_beta   90.00
_cell.angle_gamma   90.00
#
_symmetry.space_group_name_H-M   'P 1'
#
loop_
_entity.id
_entity.type
_entity.pdbx_description
1 polymer ?
#
loop_
_entity_poly.entity_id
_entity_poly.type
_entity_poly.pdbx_seq_one_letter_code
_entity_poly.pdbx_strand_id
1 'polypeptide(L)'
;MKLILTISAMILFLITGCESGKQPANDFLTVDITANYPKKELILQDFLDVEYIPLETNEEFITSASMQAIGKNLIILRNKNGQDGDIFIFDRTGKGQRKINRSGQGSQEYTNIGSIALDEEKGELFINNYYSSQFIVYDLSGNFKRTLKYDKDFNFNSGKIYNFDPVSYTHLTL
;
A
#
# COMPACT_ATOMS: atom_id res chain seq x y z
N MET A 1 -11.37 73.30 25.39
CA MET A 1 -11.29 73.15 23.94
C MET A 1 -10.14 72.21 23.51
N LYS A 2 -8.93 72.45 24.03
CA LYS A 2 -7.76 71.57 23.66
C LYS A 2 -7.93 70.06 24.07
N LEU A 3 -8.52 69.79 25.25
CA LEU A 3 -8.72 68.41 25.75
C LEU A 3 -9.73 67.61 24.90
N ILE A 4 -10.78 68.26 24.40
CA ILE A 4 -11.79 67.60 23.55
C ILE A 4 -11.20 67.25 22.18
N LEU A 5 -10.31 68.13 21.68
CA LEU A 5 -9.63 67.91 20.40
C LEU A 5 -8.66 66.71 20.46
N THR A 6 -7.97 66.50 21.59
CA THR A 6 -7.04 65.36 21.80
C THR A 6 -7.79 64.05 21.98
N ILE A 7 -8.94 64.04 22.66
CA ILE A 7 -9.77 62.85 22.82
C ILE A 7 -10.40 62.45 21.46
N SER A 8 -10.84 63.41 20.65
CA SER A 8 -11.36 63.16 19.31
C SER A 8 -10.31 62.59 18.37
N ALA A 9 -9.06 63.04 18.45
CA ALA A 9 -7.97 62.52 17.66
C ALA A 9 -7.57 61.08 18.07
N MET A 10 -7.68 60.73 19.37
CA MET A 10 -7.36 59.43 19.87
C MET A 10 -8.41 58.36 19.49
N ILE A 11 -9.67 58.74 19.38
CA ILE A 11 -10.77 57.88 18.96
C ILE A 11 -10.66 57.57 17.46
N LEU A 12 -10.15 58.47 16.63
CA LEU A 12 -9.98 58.28 15.21
C LEU A 12 -8.89 57.25 14.88
N PHE A 13 -7.90 57.03 15.75
CA PHE A 13 -6.86 56.03 15.59
C PHE A 13 -7.30 54.58 15.94
N LEU A 14 -8.45 54.40 16.59
CA LEU A 14 -8.92 53.11 16.99
C LEU A 14 -9.78 52.38 15.92
N ILE A 15 -10.10 53.04 14.82
CA ILE A 15 -10.93 52.48 13.76
C ILE A 15 -10.15 52.03 12.52
N THR A 16 -8.82 52.11 12.50
CA THR A 16 -8.01 51.63 11.37
C THR A 16 -7.36 50.28 11.61
N GLY A 17 -7.99 49.39 12.36
CA GLY A 17 -7.43 48.10 12.74
C GLY A 17 -8.32 46.92 12.42
N CYS A 18 -8.61 46.64 11.18
CA CYS A 18 -8.92 45.31 10.70
C CYS A 18 -8.77 45.29 9.19
N GLU A 19 -7.55 45.25 8.75
CA GLU A 19 -7.25 44.72 7.44
C GLU A 19 -7.39 43.19 7.58
N SER A 20 -8.50 42.67 7.08
CA SER A 20 -8.70 41.24 6.92
C SER A 20 -7.55 40.72 6.07
N GLY A 21 -6.54 40.14 6.71
CA GLY A 21 -5.50 39.43 6.00
C GLY A 21 -6.19 38.46 5.07
N LYS A 22 -6.11 38.74 3.77
CA LYS A 22 -6.41 37.73 2.76
C LYS A 22 -5.50 36.56 3.10
N GLN A 23 -6.04 35.52 3.73
CA GLN A 23 -5.39 34.23 3.74
C GLN A 23 -5.01 33.95 2.28
N PRO A 24 -3.77 33.54 1.99
CA PRO A 24 -3.43 33.07 0.67
C PRO A 24 -4.50 32.03 0.34
N ALA A 25 -5.21 32.23 -0.76
CA ALA A 25 -6.14 31.24 -1.26
C ALA A 25 -5.34 29.94 -1.36
N ASN A 26 -5.64 29.00 -0.48
CA ASN A 26 -5.12 27.66 -0.61
C ASN A 26 -5.54 27.22 -2.02
N ASP A 27 -4.57 27.00 -2.86
CA ASP A 27 -4.73 26.63 -4.27
C ASP A 27 -5.19 25.17 -4.35
N PHE A 28 -6.15 24.80 -3.48
CA PHE A 28 -6.80 23.52 -3.55
C PHE A 28 -7.82 23.55 -4.68
N LEU A 29 -7.62 22.66 -5.63
CA LEU A 29 -8.60 22.43 -6.67
C LEU A 29 -9.93 22.04 -6.01
N THR A 30 -10.89 22.96 -6.07
CA THR A 30 -12.23 22.70 -5.51
C THR A 30 -13.11 22.10 -6.59
N VAL A 31 -13.62 20.90 -6.34
CA VAL A 31 -14.56 20.23 -7.23
C VAL A 31 -15.99 20.43 -6.70
N ASP A 32 -16.83 21.03 -7.50
CA ASP A 32 -18.27 21.15 -7.17
C ASP A 32 -18.98 19.82 -7.44
N ILE A 33 -19.25 19.05 -6.39
CA ILE A 33 -19.91 17.75 -6.48
C ILE A 33 -21.37 17.82 -6.94
N THR A 34 -21.97 19.01 -6.98
CA THR A 34 -23.34 19.23 -7.44
C THR A 34 -23.43 19.60 -8.92
N ALA A 35 -22.31 19.96 -9.52
CA ALA A 35 -22.24 20.33 -10.92
C ALA A 35 -22.38 19.08 -11.84
N ASN A 36 -23.05 19.28 -12.96
CA ASN A 36 -23.17 18.22 -13.97
C ASN A 36 -21.96 18.29 -14.91
N TYR A 37 -20.97 17.44 -14.64
CA TYR A 37 -19.78 17.35 -15.47
C TYR A 37 -20.01 16.49 -16.71
N PRO A 38 -19.44 16.86 -17.86
CA PRO A 38 -19.51 16.03 -19.06
C PRO A 38 -18.81 14.68 -18.77
N LYS A 39 -19.49 13.60 -19.10
CA LYS A 39 -18.90 12.25 -19.03
C LYS A 39 -17.88 12.10 -20.14
N LYS A 40 -16.66 11.73 -19.77
CA LYS A 40 -15.58 11.39 -20.71
C LYS A 40 -15.16 9.94 -20.45
N GLU A 41 -15.10 9.17 -21.51
CA GLU A 41 -14.44 7.86 -21.44
C GLU A 41 -12.94 8.10 -21.33
N LEU A 42 -12.33 7.55 -20.29
CA LEU A 42 -10.91 7.64 -20.06
C LEU A 42 -10.26 6.33 -20.48
N ILE A 43 -9.37 6.40 -21.45
CA ILE A 43 -8.55 5.27 -21.85
C ILE A 43 -7.31 5.28 -20.95
N LEU A 44 -7.08 4.19 -20.23
CA LEU A 44 -6.00 4.11 -19.24
C LEU A 44 -4.63 4.41 -19.83
N GLN A 45 -4.40 3.99 -21.07
CA GLN A 45 -3.16 4.20 -21.81
C GLN A 45 -2.87 5.66 -22.12
N ASP A 46 -3.87 6.56 -22.07
CA ASP A 46 -3.67 8.00 -22.26
C ASP A 46 -2.98 8.66 -21.06
N PHE A 47 -2.97 7.99 -19.90
CA PHE A 47 -2.51 8.54 -18.63
C PHE A 47 -1.38 7.74 -17.99
N LEU A 48 -1.25 6.45 -18.33
CA LEU A 48 -0.31 5.52 -17.72
C LEU A 48 0.32 4.63 -18.77
N ASP A 49 1.58 4.32 -18.57
CA ASP A 49 2.23 3.24 -19.31
C ASP A 49 1.67 1.91 -18.80
N VAL A 50 1.09 1.13 -19.71
CA VAL A 50 0.47 -0.16 -19.40
C VAL A 50 1.32 -1.26 -20.01
N GLU A 51 1.84 -2.13 -19.14
CA GLU A 51 2.59 -3.31 -19.53
C GLU A 51 1.78 -4.58 -19.23
N TYR A 52 1.70 -5.48 -20.17
CA TYR A 52 1.10 -6.80 -19.99
C TYR A 52 2.20 -7.85 -19.88
N ILE A 53 2.28 -8.51 -18.75
CA ILE A 53 3.25 -9.57 -18.48
C ILE A 53 2.55 -10.93 -18.64
N PRO A 54 2.76 -11.66 -19.74
CA PRO A 54 2.21 -12.99 -19.90
C PRO A 54 2.95 -13.95 -18.94
N LEU A 55 2.21 -14.64 -18.11
CA LEU A 55 2.80 -15.61 -17.18
C LEU A 55 3.02 -16.96 -17.89
N GLU A 56 4.18 -17.54 -17.64
CA GLU A 56 4.46 -18.91 -18.05
C GLU A 56 3.41 -19.86 -17.46
N THR A 57 2.85 -20.73 -18.30
CA THR A 57 1.85 -21.71 -17.90
C THR A 57 2.30 -23.09 -18.34
N ASN A 58 2.55 -23.97 -17.38
CA ASN A 58 2.90 -25.37 -17.55
C ASN A 58 2.38 -26.16 -16.36
N GLU A 59 2.69 -27.45 -16.26
CA GLU A 59 2.21 -28.33 -15.19
C GLU A 59 2.60 -27.83 -13.77
N GLU A 60 3.74 -27.17 -13.62
CA GLU A 60 4.21 -26.64 -12.34
C GLU A 60 3.61 -25.25 -12.04
N PHE A 61 3.43 -24.41 -13.07
CA PHE A 61 3.01 -23.02 -12.94
C PHE A 61 1.56 -22.79 -13.38
N ILE A 62 0.64 -23.67 -12.99
CA ILE A 62 -0.80 -23.44 -13.15
C ILE A 62 -1.31 -22.63 -11.97
N THR A 63 -1.74 -21.40 -12.22
CA THR A 63 -2.24 -20.52 -11.15
C THR A 63 -3.48 -19.72 -11.59
N SER A 64 -4.37 -19.45 -10.64
CA SER A 64 -5.48 -18.50 -10.81
C SER A 64 -5.06 -17.05 -10.58
N ALA A 65 -3.77 -16.79 -10.47
CA ALA A 65 -3.08 -15.49 -10.48
C ALA A 65 -3.64 -14.45 -9.49
N SER A 66 -3.79 -14.82 -8.21
CA SER A 66 -4.04 -13.82 -7.17
C SER A 66 -2.72 -13.16 -6.76
N MET A 67 -2.53 -11.91 -7.18
CA MET A 67 -1.33 -11.16 -6.88
C MET A 67 -1.20 -10.86 -5.39
N GLN A 68 -0.03 -11.14 -4.83
CA GLN A 68 0.33 -10.90 -3.45
C GLN A 68 1.35 -9.77 -3.30
N ALA A 69 2.42 -9.81 -4.07
CA ALA A 69 3.46 -8.79 -4.05
C ALA A 69 4.10 -8.63 -5.44
N ILE A 70 4.54 -7.41 -5.73
CA ILE A 70 5.39 -7.09 -6.87
C ILE A 70 6.65 -6.44 -6.32
N GLY A 71 7.78 -7.06 -6.60
CA GLY A 71 9.09 -6.52 -6.33
C GLY A 71 9.70 -5.85 -7.57
N LYS A 72 10.96 -5.51 -7.46
CA LYS A 72 11.75 -4.93 -8.55
C LYS A 72 12.00 -5.95 -9.67
N ASN A 73 12.30 -7.20 -9.31
CA ASN A 73 12.61 -8.29 -10.23
C ASN A 73 11.61 -9.43 -10.16
N LEU A 74 10.81 -9.54 -9.09
CA LEU A 74 9.96 -10.68 -8.82
C LEU A 74 8.48 -10.31 -8.71
N ILE A 75 7.63 -11.26 -9.05
CA ILE A 75 6.18 -11.22 -8.90
C ILE A 75 5.78 -12.44 -8.07
N ILE A 76 5.04 -12.21 -6.98
CA ILE A 76 4.56 -13.26 -6.09
C ILE A 76 3.06 -13.43 -6.26
N LEU A 77 2.66 -14.63 -6.62
CA LEU A 77 1.27 -14.99 -6.82
C LEU A 77 0.88 -16.19 -5.93
N ARG A 78 -0.39 -16.36 -5.70
CA ARG A 78 -1.00 -17.57 -5.16
C ARG A 78 -2.31 -17.88 -5.88
N ASN A 79 -2.88 -19.03 -5.64
CA ASN A 79 -4.21 -19.34 -6.13
C ASN A 79 -5.28 -18.57 -5.35
N LYS A 80 -6.36 -18.18 -6.05
CA LYS A 80 -7.42 -17.31 -5.49
C LYS A 80 -8.07 -17.91 -4.24
N ASN A 81 -8.28 -19.21 -4.23
CA ASN A 81 -8.92 -19.90 -3.12
C ASN A 81 -7.95 -20.25 -1.98
N GLY A 82 -6.63 -20.13 -2.20
CA GLY A 82 -5.58 -20.19 -1.19
C GLY A 82 -5.54 -21.44 -0.31
N GLN A 83 -6.34 -22.46 -0.65
CA GLN A 83 -6.45 -23.70 0.14
C GLN A 83 -5.39 -24.74 -0.20
N ASP A 84 -4.79 -24.62 -1.39
CA ASP A 84 -3.71 -25.51 -1.85
C ASP A 84 -2.35 -25.19 -1.21
N GLY A 85 -2.20 -23.98 -0.67
CA GLY A 85 -0.96 -23.52 -0.06
C GLY A 85 0.15 -23.20 -1.04
N ASP A 86 -0.14 -23.16 -2.34
CA ASP A 86 0.85 -22.87 -3.37
C ASP A 86 1.18 -21.39 -3.46
N ILE A 87 2.47 -21.08 -3.48
CA ILE A 87 3.04 -19.77 -3.71
C ILE A 87 3.92 -19.85 -4.95
N PHE A 88 3.64 -19.00 -5.93
CA PHE A 88 4.34 -18.96 -7.20
C PHE A 88 5.21 -17.72 -7.28
N ILE A 89 6.46 -17.90 -7.66
CA ILE A 89 7.44 -16.83 -7.87
C ILE A 89 7.75 -16.75 -9.36
N PHE A 90 7.47 -15.62 -9.97
CA PHE A 90 7.80 -15.31 -11.35
C PHE A 90 8.79 -14.16 -11.39
N ASP A 91 9.57 -14.06 -12.46
CA ASP A 91 10.32 -12.85 -12.75
C ASP A 91 9.43 -11.81 -13.47
N ARG A 92 10.01 -10.62 -13.73
CA ARG A 92 9.30 -9.52 -14.39
C ARG A 92 9.00 -9.79 -15.89
N THR A 93 9.54 -10.83 -16.46
CA THR A 93 9.20 -11.26 -17.84
C THR A 93 8.02 -12.24 -17.85
N GLY A 94 7.56 -12.66 -16.64
CA GLY A 94 6.51 -13.65 -16.48
C GLY A 94 6.99 -15.09 -16.49
N LYS A 95 8.31 -15.32 -16.49
CA LYS A 95 8.88 -16.67 -16.43
C LYS A 95 8.82 -17.21 -15.02
N GLY A 96 8.34 -18.45 -14.88
CA GLY A 96 8.28 -19.16 -13.61
C GLY A 96 9.68 -19.43 -13.05
N GLN A 97 9.92 -19.00 -11.82
CA GLN A 97 11.19 -19.19 -11.13
C GLN A 97 11.11 -20.31 -10.10
N ARG A 98 10.02 -20.34 -9.35
CA ARG A 98 9.83 -21.33 -8.28
C ARG A 98 8.37 -21.43 -7.86
N LYS A 99 7.98 -22.65 -7.47
CA LYS A 99 6.77 -22.94 -6.72
C LYS A 99 7.17 -23.39 -5.31
N ILE A 100 6.55 -22.80 -4.30
CA ILE A 100 6.77 -23.11 -2.90
C ILE A 100 5.43 -23.60 -2.33
N ASN A 101 5.46 -24.74 -1.63
CA ASN A 101 4.34 -25.19 -0.82
C ASN A 101 4.89 -25.68 0.53
N ARG A 102 4.48 -25.01 1.61
CA ARG A 102 4.79 -25.38 3.00
C ARG A 102 3.51 -25.45 3.83
N SER A 103 2.42 -25.85 3.18
CA SER A 103 1.14 -26.05 3.87
C SER A 103 1.22 -27.27 4.77
N GLY A 104 0.88 -27.10 6.05
CA GLY A 104 0.90 -28.18 7.03
C GLY A 104 0.60 -27.71 8.45
N GLN A 105 0.82 -28.62 9.42
CA GLN A 105 0.54 -28.41 10.85
C GLN A 105 1.83 -28.25 11.69
N GLY A 106 2.99 -28.31 11.05
CA GLY A 106 4.27 -28.20 11.73
C GLY A 106 4.59 -26.78 12.17
N SER A 107 5.54 -26.62 13.08
CA SER A 107 5.94 -25.32 13.63
C SER A 107 6.58 -24.37 12.60
N GLN A 108 7.02 -24.93 11.47
CA GLN A 108 7.63 -24.20 10.35
C GLN A 108 6.73 -24.18 9.11
N GLU A 109 5.46 -24.56 9.28
CA GLU A 109 4.49 -24.69 8.21
C GLU A 109 3.33 -23.71 8.43
N TYR A 110 2.71 -23.26 7.34
CA TYR A 110 1.50 -22.44 7.44
C TYR A 110 0.26 -23.31 7.22
N THR A 111 -0.74 -23.10 8.05
CA THR A 111 -2.06 -23.73 7.89
C THR A 111 -2.98 -22.92 6.99
N ASN A 112 -2.68 -21.64 6.86
CA ASN A 112 -3.45 -20.69 6.06
C ASN A 112 -2.55 -19.53 5.62
N ILE A 113 -2.78 -19.05 4.41
CA ILE A 113 -2.12 -17.86 3.89
C ILE A 113 -3.11 -16.71 3.90
N GLY A 114 -3.03 -15.81 4.88
CA GLY A 114 -3.81 -14.57 4.90
C GLY A 114 -3.32 -13.57 3.84
N SER A 115 -2.03 -13.30 3.85
CA SER A 115 -1.35 -12.43 2.88
C SER A 115 0.14 -12.79 2.80
N ILE A 116 0.80 -12.34 1.74
CA ILE A 116 2.24 -12.52 1.54
C ILE A 116 2.86 -11.16 1.29
N ALA A 117 4.00 -10.88 1.94
CA ALA A 117 4.86 -9.76 1.61
C ALA A 117 6.23 -10.26 1.17
N LEU A 118 6.86 -9.50 0.28
CA LEU A 118 8.18 -9.76 -0.26
C LEU A 118 9.15 -8.68 0.23
N ASP A 119 10.23 -9.09 0.90
CA ASP A 119 11.44 -8.29 1.06
C ASP A 119 12.46 -8.82 0.06
N GLU A 120 12.48 -8.20 -1.11
CA GLU A 120 13.31 -8.67 -2.22
C GLU A 120 14.79 -8.45 -1.94
N GLU A 121 15.16 -7.38 -1.22
CA GLU A 121 16.56 -7.09 -0.90
C GLU A 121 17.14 -8.13 0.03
N LYS A 122 16.37 -8.61 1.00
CA LYS A 122 16.78 -9.69 1.92
C LYS A 122 16.48 -11.08 1.38
N GLY A 123 15.76 -11.17 0.25
CA GLY A 123 15.30 -12.45 -0.30
C GLY A 123 14.37 -13.18 0.64
N GLU A 124 13.42 -12.48 1.26
CA GLU A 124 12.52 -13.04 2.27
C GLU A 124 11.05 -12.90 1.87
N LEU A 125 10.30 -13.96 2.14
CA LEU A 125 8.85 -14.01 2.04
C LEU A 125 8.25 -14.06 3.44
N PHE A 126 7.37 -13.13 3.75
CA PHE A 126 6.62 -13.07 5.00
C PHE A 126 5.21 -13.60 4.73
N ILE A 127 4.89 -14.76 5.28
CA ILE A 127 3.59 -15.39 5.15
C ILE A 127 2.77 -15.10 6.39
N ASN A 128 1.65 -14.40 6.26
CA ASN A 128 0.72 -14.21 7.36
C ASN A 128 -0.07 -15.51 7.58
N ASN A 129 0.30 -16.28 8.59
CA ASN A 129 -0.44 -17.46 9.06
C ASN A 129 -1.52 -16.98 10.05
N TYR A 130 -2.62 -16.48 9.49
CA TYR A 130 -3.62 -15.69 10.18
C TYR A 130 -4.20 -16.39 11.43
N TYR A 131 -4.64 -17.65 11.31
CA TYR A 131 -5.26 -18.35 12.44
C TYR A 131 -4.29 -18.60 13.60
N SER A 132 -3.00 -18.62 13.36
CA SER A 132 -1.97 -18.80 14.37
C SER A 132 -1.39 -17.48 14.88
N SER A 133 -1.88 -16.32 14.40
CA SER A 133 -1.43 -14.98 14.76
C SER A 133 0.10 -14.83 14.67
N GLN A 134 0.64 -15.24 13.54
CA GLN A 134 2.08 -15.21 13.30
C GLN A 134 2.43 -15.00 11.83
N PHE A 135 3.57 -14.37 11.60
CA PHE A 135 4.23 -14.39 10.30
C PHE A 135 5.28 -15.49 10.30
N ILE A 136 5.26 -16.31 9.27
CA ILE A 136 6.31 -17.28 9.03
C ILE A 136 7.18 -16.72 7.91
N VAL A 137 8.48 -16.66 8.13
CA VAL A 137 9.43 -16.11 7.19
C VAL A 137 10.22 -17.22 6.55
N TYR A 138 10.21 -17.24 5.21
CA TYR A 138 11.00 -18.13 4.38
C TYR A 138 11.97 -17.35 3.52
N ASP A 139 13.02 -18.00 3.04
CA ASP A 139 13.77 -17.48 1.91
C ASP A 139 13.03 -17.74 0.58
N LEU A 140 13.54 -17.18 -0.52
CA LEU A 140 12.95 -17.37 -1.86
C LEU A 140 13.05 -18.81 -2.37
N SER A 141 13.80 -19.68 -1.69
CA SER A 141 13.85 -21.12 -1.97
C SER A 141 12.82 -21.91 -1.17
N GLY A 142 12.08 -21.26 -0.27
CA GLY A 142 11.09 -21.89 0.59
C GLY A 142 11.68 -22.54 1.84
N ASN A 143 12.94 -22.19 2.21
CA ASN A 143 13.50 -22.66 3.46
C ASN A 143 13.04 -21.75 4.60
N PHE A 144 12.64 -22.37 5.71
CA PHE A 144 12.22 -21.65 6.92
C PHE A 144 13.37 -20.84 7.50
N LYS A 145 13.10 -19.60 7.86
CA LYS A 145 14.05 -18.70 8.54
C LYS A 145 13.65 -18.43 9.99
N ARG A 146 12.45 -17.96 10.22
CA ARG A 146 11.94 -17.59 11.56
C ARG A 146 10.43 -17.40 11.59
N THR A 147 9.89 -17.33 12.80
CA THR A 147 8.49 -16.99 13.07
C THR A 147 8.44 -15.70 13.89
N LEU A 148 7.55 -14.78 13.51
CA LEU A 148 7.25 -13.55 14.24
C LEU A 148 5.80 -13.64 14.73
N LYS A 149 5.60 -13.66 16.03
CA LYS A 149 4.25 -13.66 16.63
C LYS A 149 3.76 -12.22 16.79
N TYR A 150 2.48 -12.02 16.59
CA TYR A 150 1.81 -10.75 16.86
C TYR A 150 0.62 -10.95 17.79
N ASP A 151 0.19 -9.88 18.45
CA ASP A 151 -0.96 -9.93 19.35
C ASP A 151 -2.25 -10.14 18.52
N LYS A 152 -3.14 -10.99 19.05
CA LYS A 152 -4.45 -11.29 18.44
C LYS A 152 -5.37 -10.07 18.39
N ASP A 153 -5.14 -9.09 19.25
CA ASP A 153 -5.88 -7.83 19.24
C ASP A 153 -5.57 -6.96 18.01
N PHE A 154 -4.43 -7.20 17.34
CA PHE A 154 -4.17 -6.64 16.03
C PHE A 154 -4.99 -7.39 14.98
N ASN A 155 -6.06 -6.75 14.52
CA ASN A 155 -6.92 -7.31 13.49
C ASN A 155 -6.28 -7.18 12.10
N PHE A 156 -5.35 -8.08 11.76
CA PHE A 156 -4.78 -8.21 10.41
C PHE A 156 -5.72 -8.92 9.43
N ASN A 157 -7.01 -9.00 9.74
CA ASN A 157 -8.00 -9.84 9.08
C ASN A 157 -8.20 -9.55 7.58
N SER A 158 -7.79 -8.40 7.11
CA SER A 158 -7.90 -8.00 5.70
C SER A 158 -6.71 -7.16 5.23
N GLY A 159 -5.70 -6.98 6.08
CA GLY A 159 -4.56 -6.12 5.81
C GLY A 159 -3.60 -6.80 4.81
N LYS A 160 -3.39 -6.18 3.67
CA LYS A 160 -2.20 -6.47 2.87
C LYS A 160 -0.99 -6.02 3.68
N ILE A 161 -0.01 -6.90 3.79
CA ILE A 161 1.30 -6.52 4.32
C ILE A 161 2.01 -5.78 3.19
N TYR A 162 2.44 -4.58 3.49
CA TYR A 162 3.28 -3.81 2.57
C TYR A 162 4.70 -3.83 3.09
N ASN A 163 5.66 -4.01 2.21
CA ASN A 163 7.04 -3.72 2.53
C ASN A 163 7.18 -2.19 2.58
N PHE A 164 7.43 -1.65 3.74
CA PHE A 164 7.66 -0.24 3.93
C PHE A 164 9.13 0.05 3.69
N ASP A 165 9.44 0.69 2.58
CA ASP A 165 10.71 1.38 2.43
C ASP A 165 10.69 2.64 3.31
N PRO A 166 11.51 2.74 4.36
CA PRO A 166 11.54 3.92 5.24
C PRO A 166 11.87 5.22 4.49
N VAL A 167 12.43 5.14 3.29
CA VAL A 167 12.71 6.32 2.45
C VAL A 167 11.45 6.84 1.77
N SER A 168 10.43 6.01 1.57
CA SER A 168 9.19 6.40 0.90
C SER A 168 8.28 7.31 1.74
N TYR A 169 8.51 7.41 3.06
CA TYR A 169 7.68 8.23 3.96
C TYR A 169 8.07 9.70 4.03
N THR A 170 9.23 10.09 3.53
CA THR A 170 9.69 11.47 3.61
C THR A 170 8.91 12.44 2.71
N HIS A 171 8.01 11.95 1.87
CA HIS A 171 7.24 12.76 0.93
C HIS A 171 5.73 12.82 1.23
N LEU A 172 5.27 12.26 2.36
CA LEU A 172 3.89 12.39 2.84
C LEU A 172 3.80 13.35 4.03
N THR A 173 4.52 14.46 4.00
CA THR A 173 4.18 15.62 4.82
C THR A 173 3.23 16.48 4.02
N LEU A 174 1.96 16.37 4.37
CA LEU A 174 0.91 17.32 4.03
C LEU A 174 1.14 18.65 4.77
#